data_7838e02e517d08b727628e2ce4ab05c9
#
_entry.id   7838e02e517d08b727628e2ce4ab05c9
#
_cell.length_a   1.000
_cell.length_b   1.000
_cell.length_c   1.000
_cell.angle_alpha   90.00
_cell.angle_beta   90.00
_cell.angle_gamma   90.00
#
_symmetry.space_group_name_H-M   'P 1'
#
loop_
_entity.id
_entity.type
_entity.pdbx_description
1 polymer ?
#
loop_
_entity_poly.entity_id
_entity_poly.type
_entity_poly.pdbx_seq_one_letter_code
_entity_poly.pdbx_strand_id
1 'polypeptide(L)'
;MKRPVPCLLPGLLLAGAACAQPTEGGALRNWFDDPFLALSRDQAGCPEPAGPRVSEAERRTQAHRRAEKGTTCWLAGEPDCAQSSAYRYDAGIADAIRADATLGATLAGSSVWITVQGRVVYAEGCVRDAAQAEALERRLRALPHVQQVIPLLRLQAGQPPPYRVFPGR
;
A
#
# COMPACT_ATOMS: atom_id res chain seq x y z
N MET A 1 -29.76 -64.33 43.77
CA MET A 1 -30.42 -63.14 43.14
C MET A 1 -29.68 -61.90 43.62
N LYS A 2 -28.72 -61.41 42.85
CA LYS A 2 -27.95 -60.14 43.10
C LYS A 2 -28.37 -59.10 42.13
N ARG A 3 -28.89 -57.95 42.60
CA ARG A 3 -29.30 -56.79 41.82
C ARG A 3 -28.06 -55.97 41.47
N PRO A 4 -27.92 -55.44 40.25
CA PRO A 4 -26.88 -54.47 39.90
C PRO A 4 -27.24 -53.09 40.37
N VAL A 5 -26.24 -52.37 40.91
CA VAL A 5 -26.29 -50.94 41.30
C VAL A 5 -25.90 -50.13 40.06
N PRO A 6 -26.65 -49.06 39.70
CA PRO A 6 -26.24 -48.19 38.61
C PRO A 6 -25.20 -47.18 39.10
N CYS A 7 -24.02 -47.14 38.48
CA CYS A 7 -23.02 -46.07 38.62
C CYS A 7 -23.50 -44.85 37.85
N LEU A 8 -23.83 -43.78 38.60
CA LEU A 8 -23.99 -42.42 38.07
C LEU A 8 -22.63 -41.78 37.90
N LEU A 9 -22.23 -41.55 36.64
CA LEU A 9 -21.06 -40.72 36.28
C LEU A 9 -21.49 -39.25 36.26
N PRO A 10 -20.78 -38.34 36.99
CA PRO A 10 -21.01 -36.89 36.84
C PRO A 10 -20.37 -36.41 35.53
N GLY A 11 -21.21 -35.85 34.67
CA GLY A 11 -20.76 -35.19 33.45
C GLY A 11 -19.96 -33.93 33.78
N LEU A 12 -18.70 -33.92 33.39
CA LEU A 12 -17.81 -32.76 33.46
C LEU A 12 -18.14 -31.79 32.29
N LEU A 13 -18.85 -30.70 32.60
CA LEU A 13 -19.05 -29.61 31.66
C LEU A 13 -17.73 -28.85 31.45
N LEU A 14 -17.04 -29.13 30.36
CA LEU A 14 -15.94 -28.32 29.86
C LEU A 14 -16.50 -27.00 29.31
N ALA A 15 -16.42 -25.96 30.10
CA ALA A 15 -16.63 -24.59 29.64
C ALA A 15 -15.47 -24.25 28.69
N GLY A 16 -15.72 -24.29 27.37
CA GLY A 16 -14.79 -23.83 26.34
C GLY A 16 -14.60 -22.31 26.49
N ALA A 17 -13.45 -21.88 26.98
CA ALA A 17 -13.03 -20.50 26.88
C ALA A 17 -12.86 -20.14 25.38
N ALA A 18 -13.82 -19.42 24.82
CA ALA A 18 -13.67 -18.81 23.50
C ALA A 18 -12.53 -17.79 23.61
N CYS A 19 -11.34 -18.14 23.11
CA CYS A 19 -10.30 -17.16 22.86
C CYS A 19 -10.83 -16.18 21.82
N ALA A 20 -11.24 -14.99 22.25
CA ALA A 20 -11.52 -13.89 21.35
C ALA A 20 -10.23 -13.59 20.59
N GLN A 21 -10.22 -13.90 19.30
CA GLN A 21 -9.14 -13.47 18.41
C GLN A 21 -9.18 -11.93 18.37
N PRO A 22 -8.02 -11.26 18.55
CA PRO A 22 -8.01 -9.82 18.39
C PRO A 22 -8.45 -9.51 16.97
N THR A 23 -9.54 -8.75 16.85
CA THR A 23 -9.97 -8.17 15.58
C THR A 23 -8.82 -7.30 15.08
N GLU A 24 -8.19 -7.67 13.95
CA GLU A 24 -7.13 -6.91 13.28
C GLU A 24 -7.69 -5.60 12.67
N GLY A 25 -8.39 -4.82 13.46
CA GLY A 25 -8.99 -3.53 13.12
C GLY A 25 -8.21 -2.34 13.68
N GLY A 26 -6.90 -2.42 13.77
CA GLY A 26 -6.06 -1.28 14.16
C GLY A 26 -6.16 -0.17 13.13
N ALA A 27 -6.23 1.11 13.58
CA ALA A 27 -6.25 2.26 12.70
C ALA A 27 -5.05 2.23 11.73
N LEU A 28 -5.33 2.37 10.42
CA LEU A 28 -4.30 2.45 9.39
C LEU A 28 -3.59 3.80 9.47
N ARG A 29 -2.26 3.79 9.53
CA ARG A 29 -1.43 5.01 9.62
C ARG A 29 -0.25 4.91 8.68
N ASN A 30 0.22 6.05 8.19
CA ASN A 30 1.50 6.18 7.50
C ASN A 30 2.63 6.26 8.53
N TRP A 31 3.11 5.12 8.99
CA TRP A 31 4.08 5.01 10.06
C TRP A 31 5.52 5.37 9.68
N PHE A 32 5.79 5.44 8.40
CA PHE A 32 7.12 5.66 7.85
C PHE A 32 7.26 7.02 7.16
N ASP A 33 6.21 7.85 7.23
CA ASP A 33 6.13 9.16 6.57
C ASP A 33 6.43 9.10 5.07
N ASP A 34 6.07 7.97 4.43
CA ASP A 34 6.23 7.81 3.00
C ASP A 34 5.40 8.87 2.26
N PRO A 35 5.95 9.54 1.23
CA PRO A 35 5.18 10.50 0.46
C PRO A 35 3.92 9.87 -0.15
N PHE A 36 2.77 10.50 0.10
CA PHE A 36 1.47 10.10 -0.43
C PHE A 36 0.74 11.32 -1.00
N LEU A 37 0.50 11.30 -2.32
CA LEU A 37 0.02 12.45 -3.09
C LEU A 37 -1.26 12.10 -3.84
N ALA A 38 -2.27 12.95 -3.77
CA ALA A 38 -3.39 12.90 -4.72
C ALA A 38 -3.05 13.83 -5.90
N LEU A 39 -2.85 13.28 -7.09
CA LEU A 39 -2.56 14.04 -8.30
C LEU A 39 -3.83 14.51 -9.02
N SER A 40 -4.89 13.70 -8.97
CA SER A 40 -6.21 14.05 -9.51
C SER A 40 -7.31 13.37 -8.73
N ARG A 41 -8.55 13.92 -8.78
CA ARG A 41 -9.75 13.39 -8.11
C ARG A 41 -11.00 13.63 -8.95
N ASP A 42 -10.90 13.55 -10.28
CA ASP A 42 -11.96 13.95 -11.19
C ASP A 42 -12.94 12.81 -11.51
N GLN A 43 -12.55 11.55 -11.28
CA GLN A 43 -13.37 10.39 -11.60
C GLN A 43 -14.24 9.97 -10.42
N ALA A 44 -15.55 10.22 -10.52
CA ALA A 44 -16.51 9.80 -9.52
C ALA A 44 -16.50 8.27 -9.33
N GLY A 45 -16.67 7.82 -8.08
CA GLY A 45 -16.70 6.39 -7.74
C GLY A 45 -15.34 5.66 -7.83
N CYS A 46 -14.24 6.40 -7.97
CA CYS A 46 -12.91 5.84 -7.81
C CYS A 46 -12.57 5.74 -6.31
N PRO A 47 -12.36 4.53 -5.76
CA PRO A 47 -12.07 4.37 -4.35
C PRO A 47 -10.68 4.95 -4.01
N GLU A 48 -10.59 5.65 -2.88
CA GLU A 48 -9.30 6.11 -2.37
C GLU A 48 -8.42 4.91 -1.97
N PRO A 49 -7.16 4.84 -2.43
CA PRO A 49 -6.25 3.78 -2.00
C PRO A 49 -5.83 3.94 -0.53
N ALA A 50 -5.54 2.84 0.12
CA ALA A 50 -4.91 2.86 1.43
C ALA A 50 -3.53 3.53 1.37
N GLY A 51 -2.87 3.48 0.22
CA GLY A 51 -1.53 4.01 0.03
C GLY A 51 -0.54 3.41 1.04
N PRO A 52 0.32 4.22 1.67
CA PRO A 52 1.31 3.74 2.63
C PRO A 52 0.73 3.48 4.03
N ARG A 53 -0.59 3.63 4.21
CA ARG A 53 -1.23 3.45 5.51
C ARG A 53 -1.40 1.96 5.82
N VAL A 54 -0.83 1.53 6.92
CA VAL A 54 -0.82 0.12 7.37
C VAL A 54 -1.17 0.04 8.86
N SER A 55 -1.58 -1.15 9.33
CA SER A 55 -1.75 -1.43 10.75
C SER A 55 -0.41 -1.47 11.47
N GLU A 56 -0.43 -1.43 12.80
CA GLU A 56 0.80 -1.55 13.59
C GLU A 56 1.46 -2.92 13.41
N ALA A 57 0.68 -3.99 13.26
CA ALA A 57 1.20 -5.34 13.00
C ALA A 57 1.95 -5.39 11.66
N GLU A 58 1.35 -4.86 10.59
CA GLU A 58 2.00 -4.76 9.27
C GLU A 58 3.25 -3.89 9.33
N ARG A 59 3.24 -2.78 10.09
CA ARG A 59 4.42 -1.92 10.29
C ARG A 59 5.60 -2.72 10.83
N ARG A 60 5.36 -3.54 11.86
CA ARG A 60 6.42 -4.39 12.47
C ARG A 60 6.99 -5.37 11.46
N THR A 61 6.13 -6.02 10.68
CA THR A 61 6.55 -6.96 9.62
C THR A 61 7.34 -6.25 8.53
N GLN A 62 6.96 -5.03 8.16
CA GLN A 62 7.62 -4.27 7.10
C GLN A 62 8.97 -3.68 7.53
N ALA A 63 9.16 -3.35 8.81
CA ALA A 63 10.32 -2.61 9.28
C ALA A 63 11.65 -3.28 8.88
N HIS A 64 11.78 -4.60 9.07
CA HIS A 64 12.98 -5.35 8.71
C HIS A 64 13.24 -5.33 7.20
N ARG A 65 12.22 -5.68 6.40
CA ARG A 65 12.31 -5.67 4.93
C ARG A 65 12.67 -4.29 4.39
N ARG A 66 12.15 -3.22 5.02
CA ARG A 66 12.47 -1.84 4.62
C ARG A 66 13.94 -1.50 4.88
N ALA A 67 14.51 -1.95 5.98
CA ALA A 67 15.93 -1.75 6.25
C ALA A 67 16.80 -2.42 5.18
N GLU A 68 16.52 -3.67 4.85
CA GLU A 68 17.23 -4.42 3.80
C GLU A 68 17.11 -3.73 2.43
N LYS A 69 15.87 -3.47 1.99
CA LYS A 69 15.60 -2.79 0.71
C LYS A 69 16.27 -1.41 0.66
N GLY A 70 16.22 -0.67 1.77
CA GLY A 70 16.76 0.69 1.82
C GLY A 70 18.24 0.78 1.51
N THR A 71 19.02 -0.21 1.93
CA THR A 71 20.49 -0.19 1.77
C THR A 71 20.99 -0.89 0.53
N THR A 72 20.15 -1.63 -0.19
CA THR A 72 20.58 -2.53 -1.30
C THR A 72 21.34 -1.78 -2.41
N CYS A 73 20.79 -0.70 -2.94
CA CYS A 73 21.43 0.01 -4.06
C CYS A 73 22.76 0.67 -3.64
N TRP A 74 22.84 1.19 -2.42
CA TRP A 74 24.06 1.78 -1.89
C TRP A 74 25.17 0.75 -1.69
N LEU A 75 24.84 -0.40 -1.11
CA LEU A 75 25.77 -1.51 -0.91
C LEU A 75 26.24 -2.12 -2.24
N ALA A 76 25.38 -2.13 -3.25
CA ALA A 76 25.71 -2.59 -4.60
C ALA A 76 26.56 -1.58 -5.39
N GLY A 77 26.75 -0.35 -4.88
CA GLY A 77 27.51 0.69 -5.57
C GLY A 77 26.83 1.19 -6.84
N GLU A 78 25.48 1.17 -6.88
CA GLU A 78 24.75 1.65 -8.06
C GLU A 78 25.04 3.15 -8.30
N PRO A 79 25.36 3.58 -9.55
CA PRO A 79 25.79 4.96 -9.85
C PRO A 79 24.79 6.02 -9.37
N ASP A 80 23.49 5.73 -9.42
CA ASP A 80 22.43 6.66 -9.04
C ASP A 80 22.00 6.55 -7.56
N CYS A 81 22.76 5.79 -6.76
CA CYS A 81 22.48 5.55 -5.35
C CYS A 81 23.61 6.04 -4.43
N ALA A 82 23.83 7.36 -4.37
CA ALA A 82 24.82 7.98 -3.51
C ALA A 82 24.40 8.04 -2.02
N GLN A 83 23.11 7.88 -1.72
CA GLN A 83 22.58 7.90 -0.36
C GLN A 83 22.63 6.50 0.27
N SER A 84 22.97 6.42 1.56
CA SER A 84 23.01 5.16 2.32
C SER A 84 21.64 4.47 2.50
N SER A 85 20.57 5.12 2.09
CA SER A 85 19.22 4.54 2.09
C SER A 85 18.40 5.07 0.91
N ALA A 86 17.78 4.17 0.17
CA ALA A 86 16.89 4.49 -0.95
C ALA A 86 15.71 5.39 -0.54
N TYR A 87 15.22 5.28 0.69
CA TYR A 87 14.13 6.11 1.21
C TYR A 87 14.48 7.60 1.33
N ARG A 88 15.76 7.96 1.34
CA ARG A 88 16.20 9.37 1.38
C ARG A 88 15.93 10.12 0.08
N TYR A 89 15.65 9.42 -1.01
CA TYR A 89 15.26 10.02 -2.28
C TYR A 89 13.77 10.33 -2.39
N ASP A 90 12.94 9.68 -1.57
CA ASP A 90 11.49 9.65 -1.76
C ASP A 90 10.84 11.04 -1.69
N ALA A 91 11.30 11.90 -0.78
CA ALA A 91 10.81 13.28 -0.69
C ALA A 91 11.13 14.07 -1.98
N GLY A 92 12.38 13.97 -2.47
CA GLY A 92 12.79 14.65 -3.71
C GLY A 92 12.04 14.14 -4.94
N ILE A 93 11.76 12.82 -5.02
CA ILE A 93 10.91 12.24 -6.07
C ILE A 93 9.49 12.80 -5.98
N ALA A 94 8.92 12.87 -4.78
CA ALA A 94 7.58 13.42 -4.57
C ALA A 94 7.50 14.90 -4.96
N ASP A 95 8.54 15.68 -4.68
CA ASP A 95 8.63 17.09 -5.08
C ASP A 95 8.75 17.23 -6.61
N ALA A 96 9.54 16.38 -7.27
CA ALA A 96 9.62 16.34 -8.72
C ALA A 96 8.26 16.00 -9.37
N ILE A 97 7.51 15.06 -8.77
CA ILE A 97 6.15 14.71 -9.22
C ILE A 97 5.20 15.91 -9.08
N ARG A 98 5.24 16.63 -7.95
CA ARG A 98 4.40 17.84 -7.74
C ARG A 98 4.74 18.97 -8.68
N ALA A 99 6.00 19.14 -9.02
CA ALA A 99 6.47 20.20 -9.92
C ALA A 99 6.21 19.92 -11.39
N ASP A 100 5.85 18.69 -11.76
CA ASP A 100 5.62 18.31 -13.16
C ASP A 100 4.25 18.77 -13.66
N ALA A 101 4.21 19.93 -14.26
CA ALA A 101 3.00 20.52 -14.82
C ALA A 101 2.32 19.65 -15.90
N THR A 102 3.06 18.74 -16.56
CA THR A 102 2.50 17.88 -17.60
C THR A 102 1.64 16.76 -17.05
N LEU A 103 1.88 16.34 -15.80
CA LEU A 103 1.08 15.30 -15.13
C LEU A 103 -0.37 15.73 -14.96
N GLY A 104 -0.64 17.00 -14.62
CA GLY A 104 -2.01 17.49 -14.47
C GLY A 104 -2.82 17.35 -15.76
N ALA A 105 -2.26 17.75 -16.90
CA ALA A 105 -2.91 17.61 -18.21
C ALA A 105 -3.10 16.13 -18.60
N THR A 106 -2.11 15.28 -18.31
CA THR A 106 -2.16 13.84 -18.57
C THR A 106 -3.30 13.17 -17.79
N LEU A 107 -3.60 13.64 -16.58
CA LEU A 107 -4.53 13.03 -15.63
C LEU A 107 -5.95 13.60 -15.67
N ALA A 108 -6.27 14.49 -16.61
CA ALA A 108 -7.62 15.03 -16.74
C ALA A 108 -8.67 13.90 -16.84
N GLY A 109 -9.72 13.98 -16.03
CA GLY A 109 -10.80 12.97 -15.95
C GLY A 109 -10.41 11.65 -15.29
N SER A 110 -9.33 11.62 -14.53
CA SER A 110 -8.91 10.48 -13.72
C SER A 110 -8.93 10.79 -12.21
N SER A 111 -8.72 9.77 -11.39
CA SER A 111 -8.45 9.93 -9.96
C SER A 111 -7.25 9.06 -9.61
N VAL A 112 -6.10 9.70 -9.37
CA VAL A 112 -4.82 9.02 -9.18
C VAL A 112 -4.12 9.52 -7.93
N TRP A 113 -3.61 8.57 -7.17
CA TRP A 113 -2.75 8.78 -6.01
C TRP A 113 -1.39 8.15 -6.25
N ILE A 114 -0.36 8.77 -5.71
CA ILE A 114 1.01 8.28 -5.78
C ILE A 114 1.52 8.02 -4.37
N THR A 115 2.14 6.85 -4.19
CA THR A 115 2.99 6.55 -3.03
C THR A 115 4.42 6.38 -3.50
N VAL A 116 5.39 6.96 -2.79
CA VAL A 116 6.82 6.76 -3.07
C VAL A 116 7.46 6.01 -1.90
N GLN A 117 8.10 4.87 -2.20
CA GLN A 117 8.74 4.02 -1.17
C GLN A 117 10.07 3.45 -1.66
N GLY A 118 11.17 4.01 -1.20
CA GLY A 118 12.52 3.53 -1.53
C GLY A 118 12.76 3.58 -3.03
N ARG A 119 12.53 4.73 -3.68
CA ARG A 119 12.69 4.99 -5.12
C ARG A 119 11.68 4.23 -6.02
N VAL A 120 10.71 3.52 -5.43
CA VAL A 120 9.61 2.91 -6.17
C VAL A 120 8.38 3.79 -6.07
N VAL A 121 7.76 4.08 -7.21
CA VAL A 121 6.55 4.89 -7.34
C VAL A 121 5.37 3.96 -7.61
N TYR A 122 4.43 3.91 -6.68
CA TYR A 122 3.15 3.22 -6.85
C TYR A 122 2.12 4.22 -7.34
N ALA A 123 1.54 3.99 -8.52
CA ALA A 123 0.45 4.79 -9.07
C ALA A 123 -0.86 4.02 -8.90
N GLU A 124 -1.72 4.48 -7.99
CA GLU A 124 -2.95 3.82 -7.59
C GLU A 124 -4.15 4.70 -7.96
N GLY A 125 -5.25 4.11 -8.42
CA GLY A 125 -6.44 4.87 -8.75
C GLY A 125 -7.18 4.39 -9.99
N CYS A 126 -7.88 5.33 -10.65
CA CYS A 126 -8.68 5.06 -11.81
C CYS A 126 -8.30 6.01 -12.94
N VAL A 127 -8.12 5.47 -14.13
CA VAL A 127 -7.83 6.21 -15.35
C VAL A 127 -8.88 5.93 -16.42
N ARG A 128 -8.97 6.79 -17.42
CA ARG A 128 -9.97 6.69 -18.50
C ARG A 128 -9.73 5.50 -19.41
N ASP A 129 -8.45 5.23 -19.70
CA ASP A 129 -8.05 4.23 -20.69
C ASP A 129 -6.59 3.79 -20.49
N ALA A 130 -6.18 2.77 -21.23
CA ALA A 130 -4.83 2.22 -21.19
C ALA A 130 -3.78 3.24 -21.68
N ALA A 131 -4.09 4.09 -22.65
CA ALA A 131 -3.15 5.08 -23.18
C ALA A 131 -2.80 6.13 -22.12
N GLN A 132 -3.79 6.52 -21.28
CA GLN A 132 -3.55 7.41 -20.14
C GLN A 132 -2.67 6.74 -19.08
N ALA A 133 -2.91 5.44 -18.78
CA ALA A 133 -2.08 4.67 -17.86
C ALA A 133 -0.62 4.60 -18.33
N GLU A 134 -0.39 4.28 -19.60
CA GLU A 134 0.94 4.20 -20.19
C GLU A 134 1.65 5.56 -20.22
N ALA A 135 0.93 6.64 -20.53
CA ALA A 135 1.50 7.99 -20.54
C ALA A 135 1.95 8.41 -19.13
N LEU A 136 1.13 8.11 -18.12
CA LEU A 136 1.48 8.35 -16.72
C LEU A 136 2.73 7.55 -16.32
N GLU A 137 2.76 6.25 -16.61
CA GLU A 137 3.89 5.39 -16.28
C GLU A 137 5.19 5.87 -16.93
N ARG A 138 5.17 6.16 -18.23
CA ARG A 138 6.34 6.69 -18.94
C ARG A 138 6.84 7.99 -18.32
N ARG A 139 5.92 8.89 -17.96
CA ARG A 139 6.30 10.18 -17.35
C ARG A 139 6.93 9.99 -15.98
N LEU A 140 6.35 9.16 -15.14
CA LEU A 140 6.89 8.88 -13.80
C LEU A 140 8.26 8.18 -13.87
N ARG A 141 8.47 7.27 -14.82
CA ARG A 141 9.77 6.58 -15.02
C ARG A 141 10.89 7.54 -15.47
N ALA A 142 10.54 8.64 -16.13
CA ALA A 142 11.51 9.62 -16.61
C ALA A 142 11.98 10.61 -15.52
N LEU A 143 11.37 10.57 -14.32
CA LEU A 143 11.76 11.45 -13.23
C LEU A 143 13.08 11.02 -12.59
N PRO A 144 13.89 11.98 -12.10
CA PRO A 144 15.16 11.67 -11.45
C PRO A 144 14.97 10.73 -10.25
N HIS A 145 15.90 9.79 -10.07
CA HIS A 145 15.96 8.85 -8.96
C HIS A 145 14.82 7.83 -8.88
N VAL A 146 13.84 7.84 -9.77
CA VAL A 146 12.83 6.78 -9.85
C VAL A 146 13.47 5.51 -10.38
N GLN A 147 13.46 4.45 -9.58
CA GLN A 147 13.99 3.14 -9.95
C GLN A 147 12.94 2.29 -10.64
N GLN A 148 11.70 2.35 -10.16
CA GLN A 148 10.59 1.56 -10.67
C GLN A 148 9.27 2.30 -10.52
N VAL A 149 8.37 2.09 -11.48
CA VAL A 149 6.95 2.49 -11.37
C VAL A 149 6.10 1.23 -11.37
N ILE A 150 5.17 1.13 -10.43
CA ILE A 150 4.19 0.05 -10.31
C ILE A 150 2.80 0.65 -10.53
N PRO A 151 2.22 0.51 -11.73
CA PRO A 151 0.89 0.99 -12.01
C PRO A 151 -0.16 0.01 -11.45
N LEU A 152 -0.93 0.44 -10.48
CA LEU A 152 -2.08 -0.25 -9.90
C LEU A 152 -3.35 0.54 -10.25
N LEU A 153 -3.66 0.60 -11.55
CA LEU A 153 -4.70 1.46 -12.10
C LEU A 153 -5.91 0.65 -12.57
N ARG A 154 -7.10 1.08 -12.18
CA ARG A 154 -8.35 0.54 -12.68
C ARG A 154 -8.70 1.22 -14.00
N LEU A 155 -8.88 0.44 -15.06
CA LEU A 155 -9.22 0.94 -16.41
C LEU A 155 -10.72 0.96 -16.69
N GLN A 156 -11.52 0.14 -15.99
CA GLN A 156 -12.95 -0.02 -16.25
C GLN A 156 -13.76 0.19 -14.97
N ALA A 157 -14.84 0.95 -15.07
CA ALA A 157 -15.80 1.10 -14.00
C ALA A 157 -16.42 -0.28 -13.65
N GLY A 158 -16.66 -0.53 -12.35
CA GLY A 158 -17.24 -1.81 -11.89
C GLY A 158 -16.24 -2.94 -11.64
N GLN A 159 -15.02 -2.86 -12.14
CA GLN A 159 -13.98 -3.81 -11.74
C GLN A 159 -13.46 -3.51 -10.33
N PRO A 160 -13.06 -4.53 -9.55
CA PRO A 160 -12.39 -4.30 -8.28
C PRO A 160 -11.07 -3.55 -8.53
N PRO A 161 -10.70 -2.59 -7.67
CA PRO A 161 -9.42 -1.90 -7.81
C PRO A 161 -8.26 -2.87 -7.59
N PRO A 162 -7.15 -2.74 -8.34
CA PRO A 162 -5.96 -3.58 -8.18
C PRO A 162 -5.08 -3.16 -6.99
N TYR A 163 -5.60 -2.33 -6.11
CA TYR A 163 -4.94 -1.80 -4.93
C TYR A 163 -5.82 -1.98 -3.69
N ARG A 164 -5.21 -1.89 -2.52
CA ARG A 164 -5.94 -1.90 -1.25
C ARG A 164 -6.71 -0.57 -1.07
N VAL A 165 -8.02 -0.67 -0.93
CA VAL A 165 -8.90 0.48 -0.69
C VAL A 165 -8.76 0.95 0.76
N PHE A 166 -8.73 2.28 0.96
CA PHE A 166 -8.81 2.84 2.29
C PHE A 166 -10.24 2.64 2.84
N PRO A 167 -10.42 1.94 3.94
CA PRO A 167 -11.73 1.82 4.55
C PRO A 167 -12.14 3.22 5.03
N GLY A 168 -13.16 3.81 4.40
CA GLY A 168 -13.70 5.11 4.81
C GLY A 168 -14.02 5.12 6.31
N ARG A 169 -14.02 6.34 6.89
CA ARG A 169 -14.48 6.55 8.27
C ARG A 169 -15.99 6.36 8.35
#